data_3b85babb74d5a4b3e94996566211ed1a
#
_entry.id   3b85babb74d5a4b3e94996566211ed1a
#
_cell.length_a   1.000
_cell.length_b   1.000
_cell.length_c   1.000
_cell.angle_alpha   90.00
_cell.angle_beta   90.00
_cell.angle_gamma   90.00
#
_symmetry.space_group_name_H-M   'P 1'
#
loop_
_entity.id
_entity.type
_entity.pdbx_description
1 polymer ?
#
loop_
_entity_poly.entity_id
_entity_poly.type
_entity_poly.pdbx_seq_one_letter_code
_entity_poly.pdbx_strand_id
1 'polypeptide(L)'
;MAAFTNRATISWGDTIRDSNVVTGEIVEVLSMTKNASRTTYLPGDTVTYIISIRNSGSTAFTGLTVTDDLGAYTVGDPAVTVVPLTYVDGSVQLYVNGDLISPPTVTDTDPLTVTGISVPAASNVLLIYEAVVNAYAPADLTGTILNTASVTGGGLTAALTDTAQITAAAEASLTISKSLCPETVTENGQITYTFVIQNAGNTEATSADGVVLRDTFDPILDPISVTYNGTPVSSPAFYAYDPTTGEFATVPGVITVPAATYSQDPATGIITTTPGVAVVRVTGTI
;
A
#
# COMPACT_ATOMS: atom_id res chain seq x y z
N MET A 1 -19.72 20.87 20.51
CA MET A 1 -21.06 21.39 20.82
C MET A 1 -21.24 22.72 20.13
N ALA A 2 -22.25 22.84 19.28
CA ALA A 2 -22.61 24.10 18.63
C ALA A 2 -23.76 24.78 19.41
N ALA A 3 -23.62 26.05 19.72
CA ALA A 3 -24.69 26.83 20.33
C ALA A 3 -25.55 27.51 19.26
N PHE A 4 -26.85 27.58 19.47
CA PHE A 4 -27.74 28.33 18.63
C PHE A 4 -28.59 29.31 19.46
N THR A 5 -28.98 30.39 18.84
CA THR A 5 -29.86 31.41 19.47
C THR A 5 -31.10 31.62 18.63
N ASN A 6 -32.22 31.89 19.29
CA ASN A 6 -33.45 32.24 18.62
C ASN A 6 -34.13 33.43 19.31
N ARG A 7 -34.78 34.31 18.52
CA ARG A 7 -35.53 35.45 18.96
C ARG A 7 -36.78 35.60 18.07
N ALA A 8 -37.92 35.85 18.66
CA ALA A 8 -39.16 36.14 17.97
C ALA A 8 -39.44 37.65 17.92
N THR A 9 -40.18 38.07 16.91
CA THR A 9 -40.64 39.46 16.75
C THR A 9 -42.17 39.49 16.64
N ILE A 10 -42.80 40.40 17.31
CA ILE A 10 -44.26 40.68 17.16
C ILE A 10 -44.45 42.11 16.59
N SER A 11 -45.36 42.26 15.68
CA SER A 11 -45.73 43.58 15.11
C SER A 11 -47.24 43.78 15.18
N TRP A 12 -47.66 45.02 15.47
CA TRP A 12 -49.04 45.46 15.39
C TRP A 12 -49.09 46.95 15.03
N GLY A 13 -49.85 47.31 14.04
CA GLY A 13 -49.78 48.64 13.44
C GLY A 13 -48.37 48.95 13.02
N ASP A 14 -47.85 50.12 13.38
CA ASP A 14 -46.45 50.52 13.10
C ASP A 14 -45.46 50.15 14.21
N THR A 15 -45.85 49.34 15.19
CA THR A 15 -45.02 48.98 16.34
C THR A 15 -44.42 47.56 16.17
N ILE A 16 -43.12 47.45 16.39
CA ILE A 16 -42.41 46.18 16.40
C ILE A 16 -41.78 45.99 17.80
N ARG A 17 -41.87 44.77 18.33
CA ARG A 17 -41.22 44.36 19.59
C ARG A 17 -40.57 43.01 19.43
N ASP A 18 -39.37 42.90 19.97
CA ASP A 18 -38.58 41.66 20.01
C ASP A 18 -38.81 40.95 21.36
N SER A 19 -38.78 39.61 21.32
CA SER A 19 -38.70 38.79 22.52
C SER A 19 -37.28 38.84 23.12
N ASN A 20 -37.08 38.24 24.28
CA ASN A 20 -35.75 37.85 24.75
C ASN A 20 -35.12 36.85 23.75
N VAL A 21 -33.78 36.80 23.72
CA VAL A 21 -33.03 35.78 23.04
C VAL A 21 -32.98 34.52 23.93
N VAL A 22 -33.30 33.36 23.33
CA VAL A 22 -33.06 32.05 23.97
C VAL A 22 -31.89 31.37 23.32
N THR A 23 -31.08 30.66 24.12
CA THR A 23 -29.89 29.92 23.68
C THR A 23 -30.12 28.44 23.91
N GLY A 24 -29.76 27.61 22.93
CA GLY A 24 -29.73 26.16 23.03
C GLY A 24 -28.36 25.61 22.61
N GLU A 25 -28.08 24.37 22.92
CA GLU A 25 -26.88 23.65 22.52
C GLU A 25 -27.25 22.41 21.69
N ILE A 26 -26.46 22.15 20.63
CA ILE A 26 -26.53 20.91 19.88
C ILE A 26 -25.42 20.00 20.42
N VAL A 27 -25.82 18.87 20.97
CA VAL A 27 -24.89 17.83 21.46
C VAL A 27 -24.63 16.85 20.34
N GLU A 28 -23.35 16.66 19.99
CA GLU A 28 -22.93 15.63 19.05
C GLU A 28 -22.98 14.27 19.73
N VAL A 29 -23.76 13.35 19.16
CA VAL A 29 -23.98 12.00 19.69
C VAL A 29 -23.52 10.91 18.72
N LEU A 30 -23.16 11.28 17.50
CA LEU A 30 -22.58 10.40 16.50
C LEU A 30 -21.06 10.58 16.49
N SER A 31 -20.33 9.48 16.49
CA SER A 31 -18.88 9.44 16.33
C SER A 31 -18.48 8.39 15.30
N MET A 32 -17.31 8.57 14.69
CA MET A 32 -16.78 7.68 13.67
C MET A 32 -15.32 7.34 14.00
N THR A 33 -14.92 6.12 13.68
CA THR A 33 -13.51 5.69 13.62
C THR A 33 -13.28 4.85 12.38
N LYS A 34 -12.08 4.96 11.79
CA LYS A 34 -11.63 4.19 10.64
C LYS A 34 -10.35 3.44 10.97
N ASN A 35 -10.29 2.15 10.62
CA ASN A 35 -9.14 1.30 10.84
C ASN A 35 -8.85 0.47 9.58
N ALA A 36 -7.57 0.11 9.39
CA ALA A 36 -7.13 -0.87 8.42
C ALA A 36 -6.76 -2.19 9.11
N SER A 37 -6.99 -3.32 8.44
CA SER A 37 -6.68 -4.67 8.96
C SER A 37 -5.17 -4.93 9.07
N ARG A 38 -4.35 -4.09 8.49
CA ARG A 38 -2.88 -4.17 8.48
C ARG A 38 -2.26 -2.78 8.60
N THR A 39 -1.02 -2.73 9.05
CA THR A 39 -0.25 -1.50 9.21
C THR A 39 0.75 -1.26 8.07
N THR A 40 1.07 -2.32 7.30
CA THR A 40 1.99 -2.26 6.16
C THR A 40 1.37 -2.86 4.92
N TYR A 41 1.89 -2.50 3.74
CA TYR A 41 1.45 -3.01 2.44
C TYR A 41 2.61 -3.30 1.49
N LEU A 42 2.35 -4.21 0.56
CA LEU A 42 3.09 -4.41 -0.68
C LEU A 42 2.17 -4.14 -1.88
N PRO A 43 2.72 -3.84 -3.06
CA PRO A 43 1.93 -3.74 -4.27
C PRO A 43 1.12 -5.02 -4.54
N GLY A 44 -0.19 -4.88 -4.79
CA GLY A 44 -1.10 -5.99 -5.01
C GLY A 44 -1.74 -6.57 -3.74
N ASP A 45 -1.36 -6.12 -2.56
CA ASP A 45 -2.00 -6.53 -1.31
C ASP A 45 -3.46 -6.09 -1.24
N THR A 46 -4.30 -6.94 -0.65
CA THR A 46 -5.66 -6.56 -0.24
C THR A 46 -5.66 -6.07 1.20
N VAL A 47 -6.28 -4.91 1.41
CA VAL A 47 -6.47 -4.28 2.71
C VAL A 47 -7.95 -4.22 3.02
N THR A 48 -8.36 -4.74 4.18
CA THR A 48 -9.72 -4.59 4.68
C THR A 48 -9.80 -3.33 5.54
N TYR A 49 -10.72 -2.42 5.23
CA TYR A 49 -11.01 -1.22 6.01
C TYR A 49 -12.29 -1.42 6.80
N ILE A 50 -12.30 -0.89 8.02
CA ILE A 50 -13.41 -0.97 8.97
C ILE A 50 -13.74 0.45 9.42
N ILE A 51 -14.94 0.92 9.08
CA ILE A 51 -15.49 2.19 9.54
C ILE A 51 -16.55 1.87 10.59
N SER A 52 -16.30 2.31 11.83
CA SER A 52 -17.25 2.17 12.94
C SER A 52 -17.95 3.50 13.17
N ILE A 53 -19.28 3.49 13.12
CA ILE A 53 -20.15 4.66 13.37
C ILE A 53 -20.98 4.35 14.61
N ARG A 54 -20.75 5.11 15.68
CA ARG A 54 -21.44 4.92 16.96
C ARG A 54 -22.40 6.06 17.23
N ASN A 55 -23.66 5.71 17.53
CA ASN A 55 -24.71 6.60 18.00
C ASN A 55 -24.92 6.43 19.50
N SER A 56 -24.55 7.40 20.29
CA SER A 56 -24.81 7.43 21.75
C SER A 56 -26.13 8.12 22.13
N GLY A 57 -26.85 8.64 21.16
CA GLY A 57 -28.11 9.33 21.34
C GLY A 57 -29.32 8.40 21.37
N SER A 58 -30.49 8.96 21.69
CA SER A 58 -31.76 8.24 21.77
C SER A 58 -32.57 8.24 20.48
N THR A 59 -32.06 8.88 19.41
CA THR A 59 -32.71 8.97 18.09
C THR A 59 -31.82 8.36 17.04
N ALA A 60 -32.41 7.63 16.08
CA ALA A 60 -31.69 7.03 14.97
C ALA A 60 -31.27 8.10 13.96
N PHE A 61 -30.11 7.92 13.34
CA PHE A 61 -29.68 8.63 12.11
C PHE A 61 -30.00 7.74 10.92
N THR A 62 -30.67 8.30 9.92
CA THR A 62 -31.06 7.58 8.68
C THR A 62 -30.60 8.35 7.45
N GLY A 63 -30.30 7.65 6.35
CA GLY A 63 -29.87 8.28 5.11
C GLY A 63 -28.47 8.90 5.22
N LEU A 64 -27.59 8.29 6.01
CA LEU A 64 -26.17 8.66 6.03
C LEU A 64 -25.46 8.17 4.76
N THR A 65 -24.48 8.96 4.34
CA THR A 65 -23.56 8.62 3.24
C THR A 65 -22.16 8.56 3.79
N VAL A 66 -21.44 7.48 3.50
CA VAL A 66 -20.01 7.36 3.71
C VAL A 66 -19.32 7.58 2.37
N THR A 67 -18.36 8.51 2.34
CA THR A 67 -17.46 8.72 1.20
C THR A 67 -16.03 8.48 1.67
N ASP A 68 -15.27 7.67 0.90
CA ASP A 68 -13.93 7.25 1.21
C ASP A 68 -13.02 7.59 0.02
N ASP A 69 -11.92 8.33 0.27
CA ASP A 69 -11.02 8.81 -0.78
C ASP A 69 -10.08 7.77 -1.34
N LEU A 70 -10.08 6.54 -0.77
CA LEU A 70 -9.20 5.44 -1.16
C LEU A 70 -7.70 5.83 -1.15
N GLY A 71 -7.34 6.77 -0.26
CA GLY A 71 -5.98 7.28 -0.12
C GLY A 71 -5.55 8.25 -1.22
N ALA A 72 -6.48 8.90 -1.90
CA ALA A 72 -6.21 9.84 -2.98
C ALA A 72 -5.21 10.93 -2.58
N TYR A 73 -4.24 11.20 -3.44
CA TYR A 73 -3.25 12.26 -3.26
C TYR A 73 -2.92 12.93 -4.58
N THR A 74 -2.21 14.06 -4.55
CA THR A 74 -1.88 14.83 -5.76
C THR A 74 -0.40 14.76 -6.07
N VAL A 75 -0.07 14.72 -7.37
CA VAL A 75 1.30 14.73 -7.90
C VAL A 75 1.43 15.76 -9.01
N GLY A 76 2.64 16.26 -9.25
CA GLY A 76 2.99 17.11 -10.37
C GLY A 76 2.50 18.56 -10.28
N ASP A 77 2.84 19.31 -11.34
CA ASP A 77 2.36 20.67 -11.60
C ASP A 77 2.15 20.82 -13.13
N PRO A 78 0.91 20.93 -13.62
CA PRO A 78 -0.34 21.00 -12.87
C PRO A 78 -0.63 19.71 -12.06
N ALA A 79 -1.30 19.85 -10.93
CA ALA A 79 -1.59 18.75 -10.02
C ALA A 79 -2.53 17.72 -10.65
N VAL A 80 -2.15 16.45 -10.59
CA VAL A 80 -2.95 15.29 -11.00
C VAL A 80 -3.31 14.50 -9.74
N THR A 81 -4.59 14.20 -9.53
CA THR A 81 -5.03 13.32 -8.44
C THR A 81 -4.85 11.86 -8.85
N VAL A 82 -4.24 11.07 -7.98
CA VAL A 82 -4.06 9.63 -8.14
C VAL A 82 -4.59 8.90 -6.92
N VAL A 83 -5.09 7.68 -7.12
CA VAL A 83 -5.75 6.88 -6.09
C VAL A 83 -4.98 5.56 -5.94
N PRO A 84 -4.25 5.36 -4.81
CA PRO A 84 -3.37 4.20 -4.61
C PRO A 84 -4.11 2.91 -4.24
N LEU A 85 -5.41 3.00 -3.93
CA LEU A 85 -6.24 1.85 -3.58
C LEU A 85 -7.38 1.70 -4.60
N THR A 86 -7.62 0.46 -5.02
CA THR A 86 -8.76 0.13 -5.89
C THR A 86 -9.78 -0.66 -5.08
N TYR A 87 -11.00 -0.15 -4.97
CA TYR A 87 -12.09 -0.84 -4.28
C TYR A 87 -12.35 -2.22 -4.91
N VAL A 88 -12.57 -3.24 -4.06
CA VAL A 88 -12.97 -4.58 -4.50
C VAL A 88 -14.50 -4.63 -4.61
N ASP A 89 -15.01 -4.73 -5.82
CA ASP A 89 -16.45 -4.70 -6.08
C ASP A 89 -17.20 -5.80 -5.30
N GLY A 90 -18.33 -5.42 -4.69
CA GLY A 90 -19.15 -6.32 -3.90
C GLY A 90 -18.59 -6.67 -2.50
N SER A 91 -17.45 -6.10 -2.09
CA SER A 91 -16.85 -6.38 -0.77
C SER A 91 -17.51 -5.65 0.39
N VAL A 92 -18.38 -4.66 0.13
CA VAL A 92 -19.04 -3.88 1.19
C VAL A 92 -19.98 -4.76 2.01
N GLN A 93 -19.76 -4.77 3.32
CA GLN A 93 -20.60 -5.43 4.32
C GLN A 93 -21.02 -4.41 5.39
N LEU A 94 -22.23 -4.58 5.93
CA LEU A 94 -22.76 -3.72 6.97
C LEU A 94 -23.23 -4.56 8.16
N TYR A 95 -22.75 -4.22 9.35
CA TYR A 95 -23.14 -4.86 10.60
C TYR A 95 -23.79 -3.83 11.52
N VAL A 96 -24.87 -4.20 12.20
CA VAL A 96 -25.52 -3.39 13.23
C VAL A 96 -25.48 -4.16 14.55
N ASN A 97 -24.78 -3.61 15.54
CA ASN A 97 -24.56 -4.26 16.84
C ASN A 97 -24.01 -5.71 16.76
N GLY A 98 -23.25 -6.00 15.69
CA GLY A 98 -22.66 -7.32 15.44
C GLY A 98 -23.45 -8.21 14.48
N ASP A 99 -24.69 -7.88 14.17
CA ASP A 99 -25.52 -8.62 13.21
C ASP A 99 -25.25 -8.13 11.78
N LEU A 100 -24.93 -9.06 10.88
CA LEU A 100 -24.79 -8.78 9.44
C LEU A 100 -26.18 -8.46 8.87
N ILE A 101 -26.31 -7.32 8.23
CA ILE A 101 -27.55 -6.91 7.54
C ILE A 101 -27.31 -6.83 6.02
N SER A 102 -28.39 -6.58 5.26
CA SER A 102 -28.26 -6.37 3.82
C SER A 102 -27.26 -5.25 3.52
N PRO A 103 -26.33 -5.46 2.55
CA PRO A 103 -25.36 -4.44 2.21
C PRO A 103 -26.03 -3.15 1.73
N PRO A 104 -25.48 -2.00 2.07
CA PRO A 104 -25.96 -0.71 1.59
C PRO A 104 -25.62 -0.53 0.09
N THR A 105 -26.14 0.54 -0.52
CA THR A 105 -25.91 0.81 -1.94
C THR A 105 -24.55 1.51 -2.13
N VAL A 106 -23.66 0.89 -2.92
CA VAL A 106 -22.48 1.55 -3.47
C VAL A 106 -22.91 2.33 -4.71
N THR A 107 -22.72 3.65 -4.71
CA THR A 107 -23.13 4.56 -5.79
C THR A 107 -21.94 5.04 -6.62
N ASP A 108 -20.74 4.97 -6.09
CA ASP A 108 -19.49 5.31 -6.77
C ASP A 108 -18.34 4.47 -6.18
N THR A 109 -17.33 4.21 -6.97
CA THR A 109 -16.15 3.40 -6.59
C THR A 109 -14.85 4.22 -6.54
N ASP A 110 -14.88 5.47 -6.99
CA ASP A 110 -13.74 6.41 -6.98
C ASP A 110 -14.23 7.89 -6.97
N PRO A 111 -14.33 8.50 -5.77
CA PRO A 111 -14.18 7.93 -4.44
C PRO A 111 -15.27 6.90 -4.09
N LEU A 112 -14.93 5.92 -3.24
CA LEU A 112 -15.93 4.94 -2.79
C LEU A 112 -17.06 5.66 -2.04
N THR A 113 -18.27 5.60 -2.57
CA THR A 113 -19.45 6.24 -2.00
C THR A 113 -20.53 5.22 -1.68
N VAL A 114 -20.89 5.13 -0.40
CA VAL A 114 -21.88 4.18 0.15
C VAL A 114 -23.03 4.96 0.76
N THR A 115 -24.25 4.72 0.29
CA THR A 115 -25.44 5.48 0.67
C THR A 115 -26.49 4.63 1.37
N GLY A 116 -27.44 5.28 2.05
CA GLY A 116 -28.57 4.61 2.69
C GLY A 116 -28.24 3.99 4.05
N ILE A 117 -27.13 4.37 4.68
CA ILE A 117 -26.73 3.85 5.97
C ILE A 117 -27.64 4.43 7.08
N SER A 118 -28.10 3.54 7.96
CA SER A 118 -28.88 3.90 9.14
C SER A 118 -28.18 3.42 10.40
N VAL A 119 -28.05 4.32 11.40
CA VAL A 119 -27.46 4.04 12.72
C VAL A 119 -28.54 4.18 13.77
N PRO A 120 -29.13 3.09 14.30
CA PRO A 120 -30.16 3.15 15.31
C PRO A 120 -29.74 3.88 16.58
N ALA A 121 -30.69 4.25 17.45
CA ALA A 121 -30.41 4.84 18.74
C ALA A 121 -29.56 3.88 19.60
N ALA A 122 -28.60 4.41 20.35
CA ALA A 122 -27.73 3.67 21.27
C ALA A 122 -27.06 2.44 20.65
N SER A 123 -26.64 2.56 19.36
CA SER A 123 -26.08 1.44 18.57
C SER A 123 -24.72 1.76 17.96
N ASN A 124 -24.06 0.70 17.47
CA ASN A 124 -22.86 0.77 16.67
C ASN A 124 -23.09 0.09 15.31
N VAL A 125 -22.63 0.74 14.26
CA VAL A 125 -22.64 0.21 12.88
C VAL A 125 -21.23 0.07 12.40
N LEU A 126 -20.88 -1.09 11.82
CA LEU A 126 -19.61 -1.34 11.14
C LEU A 126 -19.86 -1.45 9.66
N LEU A 127 -19.22 -0.59 8.89
CA LEU A 127 -19.09 -0.69 7.43
C LEU A 127 -17.70 -1.26 7.14
N ILE A 128 -17.66 -2.41 6.47
CA ILE A 128 -16.42 -3.11 6.12
C ILE A 128 -16.34 -3.20 4.61
N TYR A 129 -15.16 -2.93 4.04
CA TYR A 129 -14.89 -3.12 2.62
C TYR A 129 -13.42 -3.51 2.39
N GLU A 130 -13.13 -4.01 1.20
CA GLU A 130 -11.78 -4.38 0.78
C GLU A 130 -11.28 -3.47 -0.35
N ALA A 131 -10.00 -3.18 -0.35
CA ALA A 131 -9.33 -2.46 -1.42
C ALA A 131 -7.96 -3.07 -1.72
N VAL A 132 -7.58 -3.09 -3.00
CA VAL A 132 -6.29 -3.60 -3.47
C VAL A 132 -5.32 -2.45 -3.68
N VAL A 133 -4.09 -2.61 -3.18
CA VAL A 133 -2.99 -1.66 -3.40
C VAL A 133 -2.54 -1.73 -4.86
N ASN A 134 -2.63 -0.62 -5.58
CA ASN A 134 -2.36 -0.55 -7.01
C ASN A 134 -1.02 0.15 -7.35
N ALA A 135 -0.75 0.37 -8.65
CA ALA A 135 0.51 0.93 -9.15
C ALA A 135 0.77 2.41 -8.77
N TYR A 136 -0.20 3.09 -8.17
CA TYR A 136 -0.04 4.47 -7.67
C TYR A 136 0.38 4.52 -6.20
N ALA A 137 0.47 3.37 -5.51
CA ALA A 137 0.88 3.31 -4.12
C ALA A 137 2.39 3.59 -3.98
N PRO A 138 2.81 4.57 -3.14
CA PRO A 138 4.23 4.84 -2.89
C PRO A 138 4.94 3.59 -2.37
N ALA A 139 5.98 3.12 -3.09
CA ALA A 139 6.64 1.84 -2.80
C ALA A 139 7.99 1.99 -2.09
N ASP A 140 8.52 3.21 -1.94
CA ASP A 140 9.75 3.47 -1.18
C ASP A 140 9.56 3.28 0.34
N LEU A 141 10.66 3.23 1.10
CA LEU A 141 10.64 3.01 2.56
C LEU A 141 9.84 4.07 3.36
N THR A 142 9.60 5.24 2.79
CA THR A 142 8.82 6.31 3.39
C THR A 142 7.39 6.35 2.89
N GLY A 143 7.06 5.46 1.95
CA GLY A 143 5.77 5.37 1.30
C GLY A 143 4.63 5.16 2.29
N THR A 144 3.60 5.98 2.18
CA THR A 144 2.40 5.91 3.04
C THR A 144 1.14 6.08 2.21
N ILE A 145 0.09 5.37 2.61
CA ILE A 145 -1.27 5.59 2.13
C ILE A 145 -2.07 6.09 3.32
N LEU A 146 -2.60 7.31 3.20
CA LEU A 146 -3.48 7.93 4.18
C LEU A 146 -4.91 7.91 3.63
N ASN A 147 -5.68 6.91 4.03
CA ASN A 147 -7.02 6.69 3.52
C ASN A 147 -8.08 7.33 4.43
N THR A 148 -8.79 8.34 3.93
CA THR A 148 -9.74 9.19 4.68
C THR A 148 -11.18 8.87 4.30
N ALA A 149 -12.01 8.61 5.30
CA ALA A 149 -13.45 8.50 5.11
C ALA A 149 -14.19 9.67 5.77
N SER A 150 -15.33 10.01 5.22
CA SER A 150 -16.26 10.98 5.77
C SER A 150 -17.69 10.44 5.83
N VAL A 151 -18.43 10.82 6.88
CA VAL A 151 -19.86 10.53 7.03
C VAL A 151 -20.62 11.83 6.96
N THR A 152 -21.62 11.89 6.09
CA THR A 152 -22.49 13.06 5.87
C THR A 152 -23.96 12.67 5.82
N GLY A 153 -24.85 13.64 5.80
CA GLY A 153 -26.31 13.42 5.70
C GLY A 153 -26.95 13.11 7.05
N GLY A 154 -28.14 12.52 7.04
CA GLY A 154 -28.86 12.05 8.23
C GLY A 154 -29.18 13.12 9.28
N GLY A 155 -29.10 14.41 8.95
CA GLY A 155 -29.29 15.51 9.91
C GLY A 155 -28.04 15.92 10.68
N LEU A 156 -26.85 15.42 10.28
CA LEU A 156 -25.56 15.89 10.81
C LEU A 156 -25.35 17.38 10.47
N THR A 157 -24.87 18.14 11.44
CA THR A 157 -24.54 19.57 11.27
C THR A 157 -23.17 19.79 10.64
N ALA A 158 -22.29 18.78 10.77
CA ALA A 158 -20.96 18.74 10.15
C ALA A 158 -20.63 17.31 9.77
N ALA A 159 -19.78 17.13 8.76
CA ALA A 159 -19.24 15.82 8.41
C ALA A 159 -18.38 15.26 9.57
N LEU A 160 -18.50 13.95 9.82
CA LEU A 160 -17.55 13.23 10.64
C LEU A 160 -16.46 12.70 9.70
N THR A 161 -15.19 12.79 10.11
CA THR A 161 -14.06 12.30 9.31
C THR A 161 -13.10 11.52 10.20
N ASP A 162 -12.51 10.47 9.64
CA ASP A 162 -11.40 9.76 10.25
C ASP A 162 -10.52 9.12 9.18
N THR A 163 -9.26 8.81 9.52
CA THR A 163 -8.25 8.32 8.61
C THR A 163 -7.60 7.06 9.14
N ALA A 164 -7.28 6.14 8.22
CA ALA A 164 -6.42 4.99 8.49
C ALA A 164 -5.15 5.11 7.63
N GLN A 165 -4.00 4.99 8.27
CA GLN A 165 -2.70 5.03 7.61
C GLN A 165 -2.08 3.64 7.56
N ILE A 166 -1.53 3.28 6.39
CA ILE A 166 -0.66 2.13 6.19
C ILE A 166 0.64 2.57 5.52
N THR A 167 1.74 1.86 5.75
CA THR A 167 3.06 2.20 5.23
C THR A 167 3.61 1.09 4.34
N ALA A 168 4.49 1.41 3.40
CA ALA A 168 5.15 0.39 2.59
C ALA A 168 5.94 -0.57 3.49
N ALA A 169 5.79 -1.88 3.24
CA ALA A 169 6.57 -2.89 3.95
C ALA A 169 8.06 -2.78 3.55
N ALA A 170 8.94 -2.91 4.53
CA ALA A 170 10.37 -2.92 4.30
C ALA A 170 10.81 -4.33 3.96
N GLU A 171 11.07 -4.63 2.68
CA GLU A 171 11.59 -5.94 2.27
C GLU A 171 12.43 -5.88 1.01
N ALA A 172 13.37 -6.85 0.88
CA ALA A 172 14.09 -7.14 -0.35
C ALA A 172 13.33 -8.19 -1.16
N SER A 173 13.20 -7.97 -2.47
CA SER A 173 12.51 -8.88 -3.40
C SER A 173 13.47 -9.31 -4.50
N LEU A 174 14.10 -10.48 -4.35
CA LEU A 174 15.16 -10.93 -5.24
C LEU A 174 14.65 -11.85 -6.34
N THR A 175 15.15 -11.61 -7.55
CA THR A 175 15.03 -12.49 -8.70
C THR A 175 16.39 -12.75 -9.31
N ILE A 176 16.55 -13.87 -10.04
CA ILE A 176 17.80 -14.22 -10.71
C ILE A 176 17.55 -14.61 -12.16
N SER A 177 18.47 -14.20 -13.03
CA SER A 177 18.56 -14.70 -14.41
C SER A 177 19.97 -15.18 -14.70
N LYS A 178 20.10 -16.16 -15.60
CA LYS A 178 21.37 -16.76 -16.04
C LYS A 178 21.47 -16.66 -17.55
N SER A 179 22.65 -16.27 -18.05
CA SER A 179 22.97 -16.29 -19.46
C SER A 179 24.36 -16.91 -19.70
N LEU A 180 24.59 -17.36 -20.92
CA LEU A 180 25.82 -18.02 -21.37
C LEU A 180 26.38 -17.30 -22.60
N CYS A 181 27.69 -17.10 -22.65
CA CYS A 181 28.37 -16.55 -23.81
C CYS A 181 29.81 -17.12 -23.93
N PRO A 182 30.22 -17.59 -25.12
CA PRO A 182 29.43 -17.80 -26.32
C PRO A 182 28.45 -19.00 -26.16
N GLU A 183 27.39 -19.04 -26.95
CA GLU A 183 26.42 -20.17 -26.95
C GLU A 183 26.98 -21.41 -27.66
N THR A 184 28.01 -21.22 -28.51
CA THR A 184 28.71 -22.31 -29.21
C THR A 184 30.21 -22.19 -28.92
N VAL A 185 30.81 -23.26 -28.46
CA VAL A 185 32.21 -23.30 -28.06
C VAL A 185 32.84 -24.61 -28.58
N THR A 186 34.14 -24.57 -28.90
CA THR A 186 34.92 -25.74 -29.26
C THR A 186 35.42 -26.47 -28.01
N GLU A 187 35.86 -27.73 -28.13
CA GLU A 187 36.62 -28.42 -27.09
C GLU A 187 37.82 -27.56 -26.64
N ASN A 188 38.05 -27.48 -25.33
CA ASN A 188 39.02 -26.58 -24.68
C ASN A 188 38.67 -25.07 -24.88
N GLY A 189 37.47 -24.75 -25.29
CA GLY A 189 37.04 -23.38 -25.45
C GLY A 189 36.63 -22.76 -24.10
N GLN A 190 36.60 -21.43 -24.08
CA GLN A 190 36.20 -20.67 -22.89
C GLN A 190 34.77 -20.21 -22.96
N ILE A 191 34.02 -20.37 -21.87
CA ILE A 191 32.65 -19.87 -21.74
C ILE A 191 32.50 -19.02 -20.48
N THR A 192 31.53 -18.12 -20.52
CA THR A 192 31.17 -17.27 -19.38
C THR A 192 29.69 -17.42 -19.06
N TYR A 193 29.37 -17.87 -17.86
CA TYR A 193 28.05 -17.75 -17.28
C TYR A 193 27.91 -16.41 -16.57
N THR A 194 26.86 -15.69 -16.86
CA THR A 194 26.50 -14.43 -16.19
C THR A 194 25.21 -14.63 -15.43
N PHE A 195 25.27 -14.42 -14.11
CA PHE A 195 24.13 -14.40 -13.22
C PHE A 195 23.82 -12.95 -12.88
N VAL A 196 22.60 -12.51 -13.20
CA VAL A 196 22.09 -11.18 -12.84
C VAL A 196 21.07 -11.36 -11.73
N ILE A 197 21.36 -10.83 -10.56
CA ILE A 197 20.46 -10.84 -9.40
C ILE A 197 19.87 -9.45 -9.30
N GLN A 198 18.53 -9.37 -9.33
CA GLN A 198 17.78 -8.12 -9.26
C GLN A 198 16.99 -8.06 -7.96
N ASN A 199 16.94 -6.88 -7.36
CA ASN A 199 16.14 -6.59 -6.18
C ASN A 199 15.08 -5.54 -6.55
N ALA A 200 13.82 -5.95 -6.57
CA ALA A 200 12.68 -5.07 -6.80
C ALA A 200 12.09 -4.50 -5.49
N GLY A 201 12.61 -4.94 -4.34
CA GLY A 201 12.19 -4.46 -3.02
C GLY A 201 12.84 -3.13 -2.63
N ASN A 202 12.27 -2.48 -1.62
CA ASN A 202 12.69 -1.17 -1.14
C ASN A 202 13.81 -1.20 -0.08
N THR A 203 14.30 -2.38 0.27
CA THR A 203 15.46 -2.57 1.14
C THR A 203 16.57 -3.31 0.41
N GLU A 204 17.81 -2.99 0.77
CA GLU A 204 18.98 -3.75 0.30
C GLU A 204 18.94 -5.18 0.87
N ALA A 205 19.28 -6.18 0.03
CA ALA A 205 19.67 -7.48 0.52
C ALA A 205 21.10 -7.40 1.01
N THR A 206 21.28 -7.43 2.33
CA THR A 206 22.55 -7.23 3.03
C THR A 206 23.28 -8.54 3.27
N SER A 207 24.48 -8.48 3.83
CA SER A 207 25.22 -9.68 4.27
C SER A 207 24.47 -10.50 5.33
N ALA A 208 23.60 -9.88 6.13
CA ALA A 208 22.80 -10.55 7.14
C ALA A 208 21.71 -11.45 6.55
N ASP A 209 21.25 -11.17 5.33
CA ASP A 209 20.23 -11.95 4.63
C ASP A 209 20.81 -13.27 4.08
N GLY A 210 22.12 -13.43 4.09
CA GLY A 210 22.80 -14.68 3.77
C GLY A 210 22.58 -15.17 2.33
N VAL A 211 22.47 -14.25 1.36
CA VAL A 211 22.23 -14.58 -0.05
C VAL A 211 23.32 -15.54 -0.57
N VAL A 212 22.90 -16.65 -1.18
CA VAL A 212 23.78 -17.67 -1.76
C VAL A 212 23.35 -17.97 -3.19
N LEU A 213 24.29 -17.82 -4.12
CA LEU A 213 24.16 -18.31 -5.50
C LEU A 213 24.73 -19.75 -5.55
N ARG A 214 23.94 -20.69 -6.10
CA ARG A 214 24.33 -22.08 -6.34
C ARG A 214 24.12 -22.43 -7.80
N ASP A 215 25.07 -23.24 -8.34
CA ASP A 215 24.96 -23.80 -9.68
C ASP A 215 25.76 -25.12 -9.74
N THR A 216 25.49 -25.94 -10.74
CA THR A 216 26.34 -27.09 -11.10
C THR A 216 26.64 -26.97 -12.59
N PHE A 217 27.90 -26.72 -12.93
CA PHE A 217 28.29 -26.52 -14.33
C PHE A 217 28.41 -27.87 -15.04
N ASP A 218 27.67 -28.01 -16.13
CA ASP A 218 27.75 -29.13 -17.08
C ASP A 218 27.80 -28.53 -18.50
N PRO A 219 28.92 -28.66 -19.22
CA PRO A 219 30.18 -29.34 -18.84
C PRO A 219 30.89 -28.66 -17.66
N ILE A 220 31.69 -29.47 -16.95
CA ILE A 220 32.57 -29.00 -15.86
C ILE A 220 33.56 -28.00 -16.42
N LEU A 221 33.83 -26.93 -15.69
CA LEU A 221 34.74 -25.86 -16.06
C LEU A 221 36.05 -25.96 -15.27
N ASP A 222 37.21 -25.99 -15.94
CA ASP A 222 38.52 -25.98 -15.27
C ASP A 222 39.60 -25.34 -16.16
N PRO A 223 40.35 -24.31 -15.68
CA PRO A 223 40.14 -23.54 -14.45
C PRO A 223 38.98 -22.54 -14.58
N ILE A 224 38.44 -22.09 -13.43
CA ILE A 224 37.47 -21.01 -13.39
C ILE A 224 38.06 -19.70 -12.88
N SER A 225 37.48 -18.60 -13.32
CA SER A 225 37.66 -17.26 -12.75
C SER A 225 36.30 -16.65 -12.48
N VAL A 226 36.16 -15.94 -11.32
CA VAL A 226 34.90 -15.38 -10.90
C VAL A 226 35.04 -13.88 -10.67
N THR A 227 34.03 -13.13 -11.11
CA THR A 227 33.92 -11.69 -10.81
C THR A 227 32.59 -11.40 -10.15
N TYR A 228 32.60 -10.48 -9.20
CA TYR A 228 31.41 -9.91 -8.57
C TYR A 228 31.36 -8.42 -8.85
N ASN A 229 30.28 -7.96 -9.48
CA ASN A 229 30.13 -6.56 -9.97
C ASN A 229 31.37 -6.06 -10.75
N GLY A 230 31.96 -6.94 -11.58
CA GLY A 230 33.14 -6.64 -12.37
C GLY A 230 34.47 -6.75 -11.63
N THR A 231 34.48 -6.94 -10.32
CA THR A 231 35.71 -7.11 -9.51
C THR A 231 36.04 -8.59 -9.36
N PRO A 232 37.30 -9.02 -9.64
CA PRO A 232 37.73 -10.39 -9.41
C PRO A 232 37.60 -10.80 -7.92
N VAL A 233 37.12 -12.02 -7.70
CA VAL A 233 36.93 -12.60 -6.36
C VAL A 233 37.54 -13.99 -6.31
N SER A 234 37.89 -14.51 -5.12
CA SER A 234 38.62 -15.73 -4.95
C SER A 234 37.95 -16.75 -4.01
N SER A 235 38.22 -18.02 -4.26
CA SER A 235 37.96 -19.11 -3.33
C SER A 235 39.05 -19.14 -2.23
N PRO A 236 38.72 -19.52 -0.97
CA PRO A 236 37.39 -19.82 -0.45
C PRO A 236 36.64 -18.58 0.12
N ALA A 237 37.23 -17.38 -0.03
CA ALA A 237 36.68 -16.19 0.62
C ALA A 237 35.30 -15.77 0.08
N PHE A 238 35.07 -15.92 -1.23
CA PHE A 238 33.83 -15.54 -1.87
C PHE A 238 32.98 -16.72 -2.34
N TYR A 239 33.64 -17.82 -2.82
CA TYR A 239 32.92 -18.98 -3.34
C TYR A 239 33.70 -20.29 -3.02
N ALA A 240 32.99 -21.41 -3.13
CA ALA A 240 33.55 -22.77 -3.23
C ALA A 240 33.19 -23.31 -4.61
N TYR A 241 34.15 -24.09 -5.19
CA TYR A 241 33.96 -24.80 -6.45
C TYR A 241 34.64 -26.15 -6.40
N ASP A 242 33.94 -27.20 -6.82
CA ASP A 242 34.51 -28.56 -6.96
C ASP A 242 34.70 -28.87 -8.45
N PRO A 243 35.95 -28.92 -8.95
CA PRO A 243 36.23 -29.20 -10.36
C PRO A 243 35.99 -30.67 -10.76
N THR A 244 35.61 -31.55 -9.80
CA THR A 244 35.24 -32.93 -10.11
C THR A 244 33.74 -33.12 -10.33
N THR A 245 32.94 -32.31 -9.71
CA THR A 245 31.46 -32.37 -9.78
C THR A 245 30.83 -31.22 -10.53
N GLY A 246 31.56 -30.10 -10.72
CA GLY A 246 31.05 -28.86 -11.28
C GLY A 246 30.22 -28.04 -10.28
N GLU A 247 30.12 -28.44 -9.02
CA GLU A 247 29.33 -27.72 -8.00
C GLU A 247 30.00 -26.41 -7.63
N PHE A 248 29.21 -25.34 -7.73
CA PHE A 248 29.57 -23.97 -7.39
C PHE A 248 28.61 -23.39 -6.36
N ALA A 249 29.14 -22.75 -5.34
CA ALA A 249 28.33 -22.00 -4.38
C ALA A 249 29.09 -20.77 -3.86
N THR A 250 28.41 -19.62 -3.76
CA THR A 250 28.99 -18.48 -3.03
C THR A 250 28.88 -18.69 -1.52
N VAL A 251 29.77 -18.05 -0.78
CA VAL A 251 29.72 -18.03 0.69
C VAL A 251 28.47 -17.21 1.11
N PRO A 252 27.70 -17.63 2.12
CA PRO A 252 26.56 -16.85 2.60
C PRO A 252 26.96 -15.42 2.99
N GLY A 253 26.20 -14.44 2.52
CA GLY A 253 26.35 -13.03 2.88
C GLY A 253 27.46 -12.26 2.13
N VAL A 254 28.18 -12.88 1.17
CA VAL A 254 29.13 -12.16 0.32
C VAL A 254 28.45 -11.41 -0.84
N ILE A 255 27.24 -11.83 -1.19
CA ILE A 255 26.43 -11.16 -2.20
C ILE A 255 25.50 -10.19 -1.45
N THR A 256 25.58 -8.90 -1.82
CA THR A 256 24.62 -7.86 -1.43
C THR A 256 23.97 -7.31 -2.69
N VAL A 257 22.68 -6.98 -2.62
CA VAL A 257 21.95 -6.45 -3.77
C VAL A 257 21.28 -5.15 -3.34
N PRO A 258 21.65 -4.00 -3.93
CA PRO A 258 21.04 -2.71 -3.57
C PRO A 258 19.52 -2.75 -3.63
N ALA A 259 18.86 -1.89 -2.87
CA ALA A 259 17.42 -1.68 -2.99
C ALA A 259 17.06 -1.15 -4.39
N ALA A 260 15.83 -1.36 -4.79
CA ALA A 260 15.25 -0.68 -5.95
C ALA A 260 15.16 0.84 -5.73
N THR A 261 15.16 1.58 -6.82
CA THR A 261 14.81 3.00 -6.83
C THR A 261 13.43 3.18 -7.48
N TYR A 262 12.66 4.14 -6.97
CA TYR A 262 11.32 4.43 -7.43
C TYR A 262 11.26 5.86 -7.96
N SER A 263 10.63 6.06 -9.11
CA SER A 263 10.36 7.38 -9.67
C SER A 263 8.90 7.50 -10.03
N GLN A 264 8.25 8.61 -9.64
CA GLN A 264 6.87 8.88 -9.97
C GLN A 264 6.79 9.87 -11.14
N ASP A 265 6.05 9.51 -12.18
CA ASP A 265 5.79 10.39 -13.33
C ASP A 265 4.85 11.52 -12.86
N PRO A 266 5.25 12.78 -12.93
CA PRO A 266 4.44 13.90 -12.45
C PRO A 266 3.18 14.16 -13.30
N ALA A 267 3.13 13.65 -14.54
CA ALA A 267 1.98 13.85 -15.44
C ALA A 267 0.92 12.75 -15.31
N THR A 268 1.31 11.53 -14.93
CA THR A 268 0.40 10.38 -14.85
C THR A 268 0.28 9.81 -13.44
N GLY A 269 1.22 10.13 -12.55
CA GLY A 269 1.33 9.58 -11.21
C GLY A 269 1.80 8.13 -11.14
N ILE A 270 2.09 7.49 -12.27
CA ILE A 270 2.57 6.11 -12.33
C ILE A 270 3.96 6.01 -11.69
N ILE A 271 4.14 5.03 -10.81
CA ILE A 271 5.41 4.75 -10.17
C ILE A 271 6.16 3.69 -10.97
N THR A 272 7.38 4.02 -11.39
CA THR A 272 8.29 3.12 -12.09
C THR A 272 9.36 2.62 -11.13
N THR A 273 9.53 1.30 -11.05
CA THR A 273 10.56 0.64 -10.25
C THR A 273 11.77 0.32 -11.11
N THR A 274 12.95 0.78 -10.68
CA THR A 274 14.25 0.37 -11.26
C THR A 274 14.93 -0.55 -10.24
N PRO A 275 15.03 -1.88 -10.52
CA PRO A 275 15.63 -2.82 -9.58
C PRO A 275 17.09 -2.51 -9.28
N GLY A 276 17.51 -2.75 -8.03
CA GLY A 276 18.92 -2.86 -7.68
C GLY A 276 19.51 -4.12 -8.33
N VAL A 277 20.79 -4.10 -8.70
CA VAL A 277 21.42 -5.20 -9.47
C VAL A 277 22.76 -5.60 -8.85
N ALA A 278 22.97 -6.91 -8.74
CA ALA A 278 24.27 -7.51 -8.53
C ALA A 278 24.56 -8.55 -9.63
N VAL A 279 25.81 -8.63 -10.07
CA VAL A 279 26.21 -9.51 -11.17
C VAL A 279 27.37 -10.41 -10.73
N VAL A 280 27.19 -11.71 -10.86
CA VAL A 280 28.26 -12.69 -10.74
C VAL A 280 28.55 -13.25 -12.12
N ARG A 281 29.84 -13.27 -12.52
CA ARG A 281 30.28 -13.94 -13.74
C ARG A 281 31.27 -15.02 -13.39
N VAL A 282 31.05 -16.20 -13.98
CA VAL A 282 31.94 -17.33 -13.89
C VAL A 282 32.43 -17.67 -15.28
N THR A 283 33.71 -17.50 -15.51
CA THR A 283 34.38 -17.82 -16.79
C THR A 283 35.25 -19.03 -16.56
N GLY A 284 35.16 -20.01 -17.45
CA GLY A 284 36.00 -21.23 -17.37
C GLY A 284 36.20 -21.89 -18.72
N THR A 285 37.11 -22.84 -18.74
CA THR A 285 37.41 -23.67 -19.92
C THR A 285 36.70 -25.00 -19.79
N ILE A 286 36.15 -25.50 -20.90
CA ILE A 286 35.46 -26.79 -21.01
C ILE A 286 36.49 -27.90 -21.19
#